data_c834a63fb5c0d13fe1df9b435c49e37a
#
_entry.id   c834a63fb5c0d13fe1df9b435c49e37a
#
_cell.length_a   1.000
_cell.length_b   1.000
_cell.length_c   1.000
_cell.angle_alpha   90.00
_cell.angle_beta   90.00
_cell.angle_gamma   90.00
#
_symmetry.space_group_name_H-M   'P 1'
#
loop_
_entity.id
_entity.type
_entity.pdbx_description
1 polymer ?
#
loop_
_entity_poly.entity_id
_entity_poly.type
_entity_poly.pdbx_seq_one_letter_code
_entity_poly.pdbx_strand_id
1 'polypeptide(L)'
;MQSVAESHSAKPLVTVVFLSLALFLSGNWILPLMDRDEPRFAEASREMLQRHDWAIPWFNGQYRFDKPPLIYWCQLAAYEAVGQNAFAARLPSALFATGTAVLLLLWGKRLGNQRAGFYAAIMLVTCLQLLIHGRLAVADMPMLFFVLAAVWSGWEMSRPERNSRGWWWLFYVSLGVGFLAKGPVAWLPFAGLLVGRWLRPADFRLPLYGTILGTLLTVIVVGLWGVPALVATQGQFFAVGIGHHVVFRSLGIMEGHGGPGWLGFVFTLPLYLVTFFFSFFPWSLKVPSALRAWWPARTRDAFGWYLLLQAAVVFLVFTLVRTKLPHYTLPAFPMLSLWLALRLTGQSGPAQWLTQGAAAMCLLSLFVTLGLFSVAQPYFVAANLYHQARSFCSPNMELASVGFDEPSLVWEFRRATTNYLQHLTADQAKQFLQKEGPRMLILPTQALTAELRTAATNLMTFHAAGLDTARFRRIELMAVVKPEAK
;
A
#
# COMPACT_ATOMS: atom_id res chain seq x y z
N MET A 1 -9.19 4.00 49.07
CA MET A 1 -8.56 3.01 48.18
C MET A 1 -9.62 1.99 47.81
N GLN A 2 -10.35 2.22 46.73
CA GLN A 2 -11.18 1.21 46.09
C GLN A 2 -10.48 0.85 44.78
N SER A 3 -9.88 -0.30 44.71
CA SER A 3 -9.42 -0.92 43.48
C SER A 3 -10.64 -1.33 42.68
N VAL A 4 -11.08 -0.45 41.75
CA VAL A 4 -11.99 -0.84 40.71
C VAL A 4 -11.20 -1.81 39.84
N ALA A 5 -11.45 -3.10 40.02
CA ALA A 5 -11.00 -4.14 39.14
C ALA A 5 -11.65 -3.80 37.75
N GLU A 6 -10.90 -3.13 36.87
CA GLU A 6 -11.29 -2.99 35.48
C GLU A 6 -11.41 -4.42 34.91
N SER A 7 -12.64 -4.89 34.76
CA SER A 7 -12.91 -6.15 34.11
C SER A 7 -12.20 -6.11 32.77
N HIS A 8 -11.26 -7.04 32.53
CA HIS A 8 -10.53 -7.19 31.29
C HIS A 8 -11.49 -7.64 30.18
N SER A 9 -12.39 -6.74 29.77
CA SER A 9 -13.33 -7.03 28.70
C SER A 9 -12.57 -7.17 27.38
N ALA A 10 -12.63 -8.35 26.78
CA ALA A 10 -12.11 -8.58 25.43
C ALA A 10 -12.96 -7.89 24.35
N LYS A 11 -14.13 -7.34 24.72
CA LYS A 11 -15.07 -6.69 23.78
C LYS A 11 -14.43 -5.65 22.87
N PRO A 12 -13.62 -4.67 23.35
CA PRO A 12 -12.99 -3.67 22.46
C PRO A 12 -12.07 -4.29 21.41
N LEU A 13 -11.30 -5.33 21.78
CA LEU A 13 -10.41 -6.02 20.85
C LEU A 13 -11.22 -6.75 19.76
N VAL A 14 -12.21 -7.54 20.19
CA VAL A 14 -13.09 -8.27 19.25
C VAL A 14 -13.80 -7.30 18.31
N THR A 15 -14.30 -6.16 18.85
CA THR A 15 -14.97 -5.14 18.01
C THR A 15 -14.02 -4.53 16.99
N VAL A 16 -12.80 -4.15 17.38
CA VAL A 16 -11.81 -3.57 16.47
C VAL A 16 -11.42 -4.58 15.39
N VAL A 17 -11.13 -5.82 15.76
CA VAL A 17 -10.75 -6.87 14.79
C VAL A 17 -11.91 -7.16 13.83
N PHE A 18 -13.10 -7.41 14.36
CA PHE A 18 -14.26 -7.74 13.52
C PHE A 18 -14.62 -6.59 12.57
N LEU A 19 -14.70 -5.36 13.09
CA LEU A 19 -15.02 -4.18 12.27
C LEU A 19 -13.97 -3.94 11.18
N SER A 20 -12.69 -4.04 11.54
CA SER A 20 -11.59 -3.85 10.58
C SER A 20 -11.65 -4.90 9.47
N LEU A 21 -11.77 -6.18 9.82
CA LEU A 21 -11.88 -7.26 8.83
C LEU A 21 -13.13 -7.12 7.98
N ALA A 22 -14.29 -6.79 8.59
CA ALA A 22 -15.51 -6.54 7.84
C ALA A 22 -15.35 -5.41 6.83
N LEU A 23 -14.71 -4.30 7.23
CA LEU A 23 -14.46 -3.16 6.34
C LEU A 23 -13.44 -3.49 5.25
N PHE A 24 -12.34 -4.13 5.56
CA PHE A 24 -11.25 -4.32 4.60
C PHE A 24 -11.40 -5.56 3.72
N LEU A 25 -12.16 -6.57 4.13
CA LEU A 25 -12.39 -7.76 3.31
C LEU A 25 -13.66 -7.66 2.45
N SER A 26 -14.67 -6.88 2.87
CA SER A 26 -15.91 -6.76 2.10
C SER A 26 -15.67 -6.27 0.68
N GLY A 27 -16.17 -7.00 -0.30
CA GLY A 27 -16.08 -6.64 -1.72
C GLY A 27 -14.72 -6.86 -2.39
N ASN A 28 -13.70 -7.36 -1.67
CA ASN A 28 -12.37 -7.58 -2.26
C ASN A 28 -12.34 -8.65 -3.37
N TRP A 29 -13.37 -9.50 -3.43
CA TRP A 29 -13.55 -10.51 -4.48
C TRP A 29 -14.34 -10.00 -5.69
N ILE A 30 -14.96 -8.81 -5.62
CA ILE A 30 -15.86 -8.30 -6.66
C ILE A 30 -15.04 -7.67 -7.79
N LEU A 31 -14.16 -6.73 -7.47
CA LEU A 31 -13.39 -6.03 -8.48
C LEU A 31 -12.13 -6.81 -8.90
N PRO A 32 -11.85 -6.90 -10.22
CA PRO A 32 -10.51 -7.23 -10.70
C PRO A 32 -9.45 -6.32 -10.09
N LEU A 33 -8.18 -6.68 -10.22
CA LEU A 33 -7.07 -5.85 -9.76
C LEU A 33 -7.00 -4.56 -10.60
N MET A 34 -6.85 -3.44 -9.91
CA MET A 34 -6.87 -2.11 -10.52
C MET A 34 -5.46 -1.68 -10.94
N ASP A 35 -5.30 -1.29 -12.22
CA ASP A 35 -4.03 -0.78 -12.71
C ASP A 35 -3.61 0.52 -11.98
N ARG A 36 -2.32 0.77 -11.83
CA ARG A 36 -1.21 -0.07 -12.34
C ARG A 36 -0.59 -0.97 -11.27
N ASP A 37 -0.76 -0.59 -9.99
CA ASP A 37 0.05 -1.18 -8.91
C ASP A 37 -0.41 -2.58 -8.53
N GLU A 38 -1.72 -2.80 -8.32
CA GLU A 38 -2.21 -4.10 -7.81
C GLU A 38 -1.81 -5.28 -8.71
N PRO A 39 -2.03 -5.24 -10.04
CA PRO A 39 -1.63 -6.36 -10.91
C PRO A 39 -0.12 -6.58 -10.93
N ARG A 40 0.68 -5.52 -10.82
CA ARG A 40 2.14 -5.64 -10.76
C ARG A 40 2.61 -6.38 -9.52
N PHE A 41 2.03 -6.09 -8.34
CA PHE A 41 2.37 -6.80 -7.11
C PHE A 41 1.89 -8.25 -7.15
N ALA A 42 0.65 -8.44 -7.55
CA ALA A 42 0.02 -9.76 -7.60
C ALA A 42 0.72 -10.70 -8.58
N GLU A 43 1.03 -10.23 -9.78
CA GLU A 43 1.75 -11.01 -10.80
C GLU A 43 3.18 -11.29 -10.35
N ALA A 44 3.87 -10.31 -9.78
CA ALA A 44 5.23 -10.53 -9.32
C ALA A 44 5.28 -11.62 -8.24
N SER A 45 4.33 -11.67 -7.32
CA SER A 45 4.21 -12.76 -6.34
C SER A 45 3.92 -14.10 -7.02
N ARG A 46 3.07 -14.13 -8.05
CA ARG A 46 2.79 -15.36 -8.80
C ARG A 46 4.03 -15.87 -9.53
N GLU A 47 4.81 -15.00 -10.16
CA GLU A 47 6.05 -15.39 -10.83
C GLU A 47 7.12 -15.87 -9.85
N MET A 48 7.27 -15.24 -8.68
CA MET A 48 8.14 -15.72 -7.62
C MET A 48 7.77 -17.16 -7.20
N LEU A 49 6.47 -17.44 -7.04
CA LEU A 49 5.98 -18.77 -6.70
C LEU A 49 6.30 -19.78 -7.81
N GLN A 50 6.01 -19.44 -9.06
CA GLN A 50 6.27 -20.32 -10.23
C GLN A 50 7.76 -20.62 -10.43
N ARG A 51 8.63 -19.65 -10.11
CA ARG A 51 10.10 -19.78 -10.25
C ARG A 51 10.77 -20.39 -9.02
N HIS A 52 10.05 -20.55 -7.91
CA HIS A 52 10.62 -20.88 -6.60
C HIS A 52 11.74 -19.90 -6.18
N ASP A 53 11.65 -18.64 -6.61
CA ASP A 53 12.59 -17.57 -6.27
C ASP A 53 11.97 -16.64 -5.24
N TRP A 54 12.43 -16.75 -3.99
CA TRP A 54 11.93 -15.95 -2.86
C TRP A 54 12.71 -14.65 -2.65
N ALA A 55 13.81 -14.49 -3.38
CA ALA A 55 14.68 -13.33 -3.19
C ALA A 55 14.34 -12.18 -4.13
N ILE A 56 13.99 -12.45 -5.39
CA ILE A 56 13.86 -11.42 -6.41
C ILE A 56 12.46 -11.46 -7.02
N PRO A 57 11.71 -10.34 -6.94
CA PRO A 57 10.44 -10.21 -7.64
C PRO A 57 10.65 -10.11 -9.15
N TRP A 58 9.79 -10.80 -9.91
CA TRP A 58 9.75 -10.78 -11.36
C TRP A 58 8.38 -10.29 -11.82
N PHE A 59 8.33 -9.61 -12.95
CA PHE A 59 7.07 -9.21 -13.59
C PHE A 59 7.20 -9.38 -15.10
N ASN A 60 6.36 -10.20 -15.69
CA ASN A 60 6.35 -10.53 -17.12
C ASN A 60 7.73 -10.98 -17.61
N GLY A 61 8.38 -11.85 -16.84
CA GLY A 61 9.70 -12.42 -17.16
C GLY A 61 10.89 -11.49 -16.95
N GLN A 62 10.70 -10.30 -16.41
CA GLN A 62 11.76 -9.34 -16.12
C GLN A 62 11.89 -9.05 -14.62
N TYR A 63 13.10 -8.70 -14.17
CA TYR A 63 13.30 -8.27 -12.80
C TYR A 63 12.44 -7.08 -12.43
N ARG A 64 11.83 -7.12 -11.24
CA ARG A 64 11.06 -6.04 -10.68
C ARG A 64 11.76 -5.46 -9.43
N PHE A 65 12.44 -4.34 -9.59
CA PHE A 65 13.23 -3.71 -8.53
C PHE A 65 12.51 -2.61 -7.76
N ASP A 66 11.20 -2.44 -7.95
CA ASP A 66 10.44 -1.29 -7.42
C ASP A 66 10.29 -1.31 -5.89
N LYS A 67 10.15 -2.48 -5.30
CA LYS A 67 9.88 -2.65 -3.86
C LYS A 67 10.63 -3.83 -3.27
N PRO A 68 10.99 -3.73 -1.96
CA PRO A 68 11.51 -4.85 -1.18
C PRO A 68 10.46 -5.96 -0.97
N PRO A 69 10.86 -7.15 -0.46
CA PRO A 69 10.13 -8.40 -0.67
C PRO A 69 8.93 -8.66 0.23
N LEU A 70 8.74 -7.92 1.33
CA LEU A 70 7.79 -8.32 2.37
C LEU A 70 6.35 -8.49 1.86
N ILE A 71 5.87 -7.56 1.02
CA ILE A 71 4.51 -7.69 0.46
C ILE A 71 4.38 -8.92 -0.43
N TYR A 72 5.38 -9.23 -1.24
CA TYR A 72 5.38 -10.41 -2.09
C TYR A 72 5.36 -11.68 -1.26
N TRP A 73 6.18 -11.79 -0.21
CA TRP A 73 6.16 -12.94 0.71
C TRP A 73 4.80 -13.14 1.38
N CYS A 74 4.16 -12.04 1.80
CA CYS A 74 2.82 -12.12 2.39
C CYS A 74 1.76 -12.56 1.36
N GLN A 75 1.87 -12.11 0.10
CA GLN A 75 1.00 -12.56 -0.98
C GLN A 75 1.25 -14.02 -1.36
N LEU A 76 2.51 -14.49 -1.34
CA LEU A 76 2.84 -15.91 -1.54
C LEU A 76 2.12 -16.78 -0.50
N ALA A 77 2.22 -16.44 0.78
CA ALA A 77 1.53 -17.15 1.85
C ALA A 77 0.00 -17.13 1.66
N ALA A 78 -0.55 -16.00 1.20
CA ALA A 78 -1.98 -15.90 0.90
C ALA A 78 -2.39 -16.75 -0.31
N TYR A 79 -1.54 -16.85 -1.34
CA TYR A 79 -1.79 -17.69 -2.52
C TYR A 79 -1.77 -19.18 -2.19
N GLU A 80 -0.88 -19.62 -1.32
CA GLU A 80 -0.86 -20.99 -0.82
C GLU A 80 -2.12 -21.33 -0.01
N ALA A 81 -2.63 -20.38 0.77
CA ALA A 81 -3.79 -20.60 1.63
C ALA A 81 -5.14 -20.51 0.89
N VAL A 82 -5.29 -19.59 -0.06
CA VAL A 82 -6.59 -19.19 -0.64
C VAL A 82 -6.60 -19.28 -2.18
N GLY A 83 -5.47 -19.61 -2.78
CA GLY A 83 -5.29 -19.65 -4.24
C GLY A 83 -4.92 -18.31 -4.85
N GLN A 84 -4.43 -18.36 -6.10
CA GLN A 84 -3.94 -17.19 -6.84
C GLN A 84 -5.09 -16.37 -7.43
N ASN A 85 -5.61 -15.43 -6.67
CA ASN A 85 -6.74 -14.58 -7.05
C ASN A 85 -6.63 -13.17 -6.45
N ALA A 86 -7.49 -12.25 -6.89
CA ALA A 86 -7.49 -10.86 -6.44
C ALA A 86 -7.73 -10.71 -4.92
N PHE A 87 -8.59 -11.56 -4.34
CA PHE A 87 -8.84 -11.56 -2.91
C PHE A 87 -7.58 -11.92 -2.11
N ALA A 88 -6.89 -13.00 -2.49
CA ALA A 88 -5.66 -13.43 -1.85
C ALA A 88 -4.53 -12.39 -1.99
N ALA A 89 -4.42 -11.72 -3.15
CA ALA A 89 -3.46 -10.64 -3.35
C ALA A 89 -3.70 -9.43 -2.40
N ARG A 90 -4.97 -9.13 -2.05
CA ARG A 90 -5.39 -8.04 -1.16
C ARG A 90 -5.37 -8.40 0.33
N LEU A 91 -5.43 -9.70 0.65
CA LEU A 91 -5.52 -10.19 2.04
C LEU A 91 -4.41 -9.66 2.96
N PRO A 92 -3.14 -9.61 2.57
CA PRO A 92 -2.08 -9.05 3.42
C PRO A 92 -2.38 -7.60 3.85
N SER A 93 -2.85 -6.74 2.96
CA SER A 93 -3.18 -5.35 3.29
C SER A 93 -4.29 -5.27 4.34
N ALA A 94 -5.35 -6.07 4.20
CA ALA A 94 -6.45 -6.12 5.17
C ALA A 94 -5.98 -6.58 6.56
N LEU A 95 -5.10 -7.58 6.62
CA LEU A 95 -4.56 -8.11 7.88
C LEU A 95 -3.63 -7.10 8.57
N PHE A 96 -2.72 -6.44 7.82
CA PHE A 96 -1.83 -5.43 8.39
C PHE A 96 -2.56 -4.14 8.79
N ALA A 97 -3.59 -3.71 8.05
CA ALA A 97 -4.46 -2.60 8.44
C ALA A 97 -5.19 -2.92 9.76
N THR A 98 -5.75 -4.13 9.88
CA THR A 98 -6.37 -4.63 11.13
C THR A 98 -5.36 -4.67 12.26
N GLY A 99 -4.17 -5.23 12.02
CA GLY A 99 -3.08 -5.25 13.00
C GLY A 99 -2.67 -3.85 13.47
N THR A 100 -2.64 -2.87 12.58
CA THR A 100 -2.34 -1.46 12.92
C THR A 100 -3.41 -0.89 13.86
N ALA A 101 -4.69 -1.17 13.62
CA ALA A 101 -5.78 -0.75 14.51
C ALA A 101 -5.66 -1.42 15.90
N VAL A 102 -5.31 -2.71 15.93
CA VAL A 102 -5.05 -3.45 17.18
C VAL A 102 -3.87 -2.85 17.95
N LEU A 103 -2.77 -2.47 17.27
CA LEU A 103 -1.65 -1.79 17.91
C LEU A 103 -2.08 -0.47 18.59
N LEU A 104 -2.94 0.33 17.96
CA LEU A 104 -3.47 1.56 18.58
C LEU A 104 -4.30 1.26 19.83
N LEU A 105 -5.17 0.26 19.79
CA LEU A 105 -5.95 -0.16 20.94
C LEU A 105 -5.04 -0.58 22.09
N LEU A 106 -4.03 -1.42 21.79
CA LEU A 106 -3.08 -1.92 22.80
C LEU A 106 -2.20 -0.80 23.35
N TRP A 107 -1.80 0.15 22.51
CA TRP A 107 -1.03 1.31 22.96
C TRP A 107 -1.86 2.18 23.90
N GLY A 108 -3.13 2.48 23.56
CA GLY A 108 -4.04 3.21 24.44
C GLY A 108 -4.25 2.48 25.79
N LYS A 109 -4.42 1.15 25.77
CA LYS A 109 -4.49 0.33 27.00
C LYS A 109 -3.23 0.47 27.85
N ARG A 110 -2.05 0.44 27.23
CA ARG A 110 -0.76 0.60 27.93
C ARG A 110 -0.59 1.99 28.54
N LEU A 111 -1.18 3.01 27.93
CA LEU A 111 -1.21 4.38 28.48
C LEU A 111 -2.22 4.55 29.63
N GLY A 112 -2.95 3.50 30.02
CA GLY A 112 -4.03 3.58 31.01
C GLY A 112 -5.33 4.19 30.46
N ASN A 113 -5.45 4.35 29.14
CA ASN A 113 -6.63 4.89 28.49
C ASN A 113 -7.08 4.00 27.29
N GLN A 114 -7.57 2.79 27.61
CA GLN A 114 -8.06 1.84 26.61
C GLN A 114 -9.16 2.44 25.73
N ARG A 115 -9.96 3.33 26.28
CA ARG A 115 -11.03 4.01 25.56
C ARG A 115 -10.48 4.91 24.44
N ALA A 116 -9.46 5.70 24.72
CA ALA A 116 -8.79 6.49 23.70
C ALA A 116 -8.15 5.60 22.63
N GLY A 117 -7.49 4.49 23.03
CA GLY A 117 -6.96 3.50 22.09
C GLY A 117 -8.03 2.89 21.19
N PHE A 118 -9.20 2.55 21.75
CA PHE A 118 -10.34 2.05 20.98
C PHE A 118 -10.83 3.08 19.93
N TYR A 119 -11.05 4.33 20.34
CA TYR A 119 -11.50 5.36 19.40
C TYR A 119 -10.42 5.76 18.39
N ALA A 120 -9.15 5.72 18.76
CA ALA A 120 -8.05 5.90 17.82
C ALA A 120 -8.07 4.81 16.72
N ALA A 121 -8.28 3.54 17.12
CA ALA A 121 -8.44 2.45 16.18
C ALA A 121 -9.65 2.64 15.26
N ILE A 122 -10.81 3.02 15.81
CA ILE A 122 -12.03 3.31 15.02
C ILE A 122 -11.79 4.48 14.05
N MET A 123 -11.20 5.58 14.50
CA MET A 123 -10.84 6.72 13.63
C MET A 123 -9.93 6.27 12.48
N LEU A 124 -8.91 5.46 12.78
CA LEU A 124 -7.98 4.99 11.77
C LEU A 124 -8.67 4.14 10.71
N VAL A 125 -9.43 3.10 11.11
CA VAL A 125 -10.07 2.17 10.15
C VAL A 125 -11.22 2.78 9.36
N THR A 126 -11.76 3.89 9.83
CA THR A 126 -12.86 4.62 9.16
C THR A 126 -12.40 5.89 8.45
N CYS A 127 -11.11 6.24 8.45
CA CYS A 127 -10.63 7.33 7.61
C CYS A 127 -10.56 6.90 6.14
N LEU A 128 -10.85 7.83 5.23
CA LEU A 128 -11.01 7.54 3.80
C LEU A 128 -9.77 6.84 3.20
N GLN A 129 -8.58 7.33 3.51
CA GLN A 129 -7.35 6.79 2.93
C GLN A 129 -7.09 5.35 3.36
N LEU A 130 -7.37 4.99 4.61
CA LEU A 130 -7.19 3.60 5.07
C LEU A 130 -8.27 2.67 4.52
N LEU A 131 -9.53 3.16 4.38
CA LEU A 131 -10.59 2.41 3.71
C LEU A 131 -10.21 2.03 2.27
N ILE A 132 -9.45 2.86 1.59
CA ILE A 132 -8.92 2.58 0.26
C ILE A 132 -7.73 1.61 0.35
N HIS A 133 -6.64 1.98 1.05
CA HIS A 133 -5.38 1.24 1.03
C HIS A 133 -5.41 -0.09 1.80
N GLY A 134 -6.29 -0.23 2.78
CA GLY A 134 -6.52 -1.50 3.47
C GLY A 134 -7.11 -2.60 2.57
N ARG A 135 -7.55 -2.25 1.36
CA ARG A 135 -8.11 -3.16 0.35
C ARG A 135 -7.26 -3.34 -0.89
N LEU A 136 -6.21 -2.53 -1.06
CA LEU A 136 -5.35 -2.62 -2.24
C LEU A 136 -4.22 -3.62 -2.03
N ALA A 137 -3.87 -4.35 -3.08
CA ALA A 137 -2.74 -5.29 -3.09
C ALA A 137 -1.42 -4.54 -3.24
N VAL A 138 -1.04 -3.72 -2.23
CA VAL A 138 0.14 -2.85 -2.24
C VAL A 138 0.91 -2.89 -0.92
N ALA A 139 2.13 -2.36 -0.92
CA ALA A 139 3.06 -2.44 0.22
C ALA A 139 2.78 -1.46 1.38
N ASP A 140 1.72 -0.64 1.28
CA ASP A 140 1.44 0.45 2.22
C ASP A 140 1.06 -0.04 3.62
N MET A 141 0.21 -1.06 3.70
CA MET A 141 -0.28 -1.53 5.00
C MET A 141 0.77 -2.28 5.81
N PRO A 142 1.58 -3.19 5.24
CA PRO A 142 2.73 -3.74 5.96
C PRO A 142 3.68 -2.66 6.47
N MET A 143 4.02 -1.68 5.65
CA MET A 143 4.85 -0.54 6.06
C MET A 143 4.22 0.25 7.21
N LEU A 144 2.92 0.58 7.12
CA LEU A 144 2.20 1.33 8.16
C LEU A 144 2.22 0.63 9.51
N PHE A 145 2.03 -0.69 9.53
CA PHE A 145 2.08 -1.50 10.74
C PHE A 145 3.44 -1.40 11.43
N PHE A 146 4.54 -1.59 10.70
CA PHE A 146 5.87 -1.52 11.27
C PHE A 146 6.30 -0.09 11.63
N VAL A 147 5.85 0.91 10.89
CA VAL A 147 6.03 2.32 11.27
C VAL A 147 5.35 2.60 12.62
N LEU A 148 4.10 2.18 12.81
CA LEU A 148 3.42 2.39 14.09
C LEU A 148 4.07 1.59 15.22
N ALA A 149 4.51 0.35 14.98
CA ALA A 149 5.24 -0.46 15.96
C ALA A 149 6.56 0.23 16.36
N ALA A 150 7.28 0.83 15.38
CA ALA A 150 8.48 1.62 15.64
C ALA A 150 8.16 2.90 16.42
N VAL A 151 7.11 3.65 16.06
CA VAL A 151 6.72 4.85 16.82
C VAL A 151 6.35 4.51 18.26
N TRP A 152 5.57 3.47 18.47
CA TRP A 152 5.21 3.03 19.83
C TRP A 152 6.44 2.59 20.65
N SER A 153 7.22 1.67 20.09
CA SER A 153 8.42 1.18 20.78
C SER A 153 9.47 2.26 20.98
N GLY A 154 9.59 3.21 20.06
CA GLY A 154 10.43 4.39 20.19
C GLY A 154 10.05 5.28 21.37
N TRP A 155 8.74 5.49 21.59
CA TRP A 155 8.26 6.17 22.79
C TRP A 155 8.64 5.43 24.08
N GLU A 156 8.37 4.13 24.14
CA GLU A 156 8.61 3.33 25.34
C GLU A 156 10.11 3.21 25.68
N MET A 157 10.98 3.02 24.68
CA MET A 157 12.42 2.88 24.90
C MET A 157 13.11 4.20 25.27
N SER A 158 12.56 5.33 24.86
CA SER A 158 13.16 6.65 25.13
C SER A 158 12.88 7.15 26.54
N ARG A 159 12.02 6.46 27.31
CA ARG A 159 11.66 6.84 28.68
C ARG A 159 12.65 6.29 29.73
N PRO A 160 13.15 7.14 30.66
CA PRO A 160 14.17 6.74 31.62
C PRO A 160 13.71 5.70 32.66
N GLU A 161 12.40 5.59 32.88
CA GLU A 161 11.83 4.87 34.04
C GLU A 161 11.46 3.41 33.73
N ARG A 162 11.69 2.91 32.52
CA ARG A 162 11.20 1.60 32.08
C ARG A 162 12.33 0.67 31.63
N ASN A 163 12.17 -0.65 31.90
CA ASN A 163 13.05 -1.65 31.29
C ASN A 163 12.89 -1.63 29.77
N SER A 164 13.88 -1.05 29.11
CA SER A 164 13.81 -0.66 27.70
C SER A 164 14.25 -1.75 26.72
N ARG A 165 14.80 -2.91 27.17
CA ARG A 165 15.42 -3.91 26.27
C ARG A 165 14.45 -4.47 25.23
N GLY A 166 13.27 -4.93 25.63
CA GLY A 166 12.27 -5.47 24.67
C GLY A 166 11.77 -4.43 23.68
N TRP A 167 11.57 -3.20 24.15
CA TRP A 167 11.16 -2.09 23.30
C TRP A 167 12.27 -1.65 22.34
N TRP A 168 13.54 -1.71 22.76
CA TRP A 168 14.69 -1.47 21.92
C TRP A 168 14.74 -2.47 20.75
N TRP A 169 14.60 -3.78 21.02
CA TRP A 169 14.53 -4.80 20.00
C TRP A 169 13.36 -4.56 19.04
N LEU A 170 12.18 -4.31 19.58
CA LEU A 170 10.98 -4.07 18.78
C LEU A 170 11.16 -2.85 17.87
N PHE A 171 11.80 -1.79 18.36
CA PHE A 171 12.03 -0.58 17.58
C PHE A 171 12.90 -0.86 16.36
N TYR A 172 14.10 -1.35 16.57
CA TYR A 172 15.07 -1.51 15.48
C TYR A 172 14.72 -2.66 14.54
N VAL A 173 14.11 -3.75 15.00
CA VAL A 173 13.55 -4.80 14.16
C VAL A 173 12.40 -4.25 13.32
N SER A 174 11.52 -3.42 13.89
CA SER A 174 10.42 -2.79 13.14
C SER A 174 10.92 -1.86 12.04
N LEU A 175 12.02 -1.12 12.27
CA LEU A 175 12.66 -0.31 11.22
C LEU A 175 13.21 -1.19 10.08
N GLY A 176 13.82 -2.34 10.41
CA GLY A 176 14.36 -3.28 9.43
C GLY A 176 13.27 -3.97 8.61
N VAL A 177 12.27 -4.56 9.28
CA VAL A 177 11.16 -5.24 8.60
C VAL A 177 10.27 -4.25 7.85
N GLY A 178 10.05 -3.06 8.41
CA GLY A 178 9.36 -1.97 7.72
C GLY A 178 10.08 -1.54 6.44
N PHE A 179 11.43 -1.52 6.45
CA PHE A 179 12.22 -1.30 5.24
C PHE A 179 11.95 -2.38 4.20
N LEU A 180 11.88 -3.65 4.61
CA LEU A 180 11.54 -4.77 3.70
C LEU A 180 10.10 -4.66 3.15
N ALA A 181 9.25 -3.83 3.73
CA ALA A 181 7.91 -3.51 3.18
C ALA A 181 7.97 -2.43 2.08
N LYS A 182 8.57 -1.26 2.38
CA LYS A 182 8.50 -0.10 1.47
C LYS A 182 9.78 0.77 1.46
N GLY A 183 10.91 0.22 1.86
CA GLY A 183 12.20 0.91 1.85
C GLY A 183 12.34 2.00 2.93
N PRO A 184 13.12 3.08 2.69
CA PRO A 184 13.56 4.04 3.71
C PRO A 184 12.43 4.81 4.41
N VAL A 185 11.22 4.83 3.87
CA VAL A 185 10.04 5.45 4.53
C VAL A 185 9.81 4.88 5.93
N ALA A 186 10.15 3.61 6.14
CA ALA A 186 10.04 2.97 7.45
C ALA A 186 11.01 3.54 8.51
N TRP A 187 11.99 4.36 8.12
CA TRP A 187 12.96 4.98 9.04
C TRP A 187 12.52 6.36 9.55
N LEU A 188 11.38 6.87 9.07
CA LEU A 188 10.81 8.14 9.57
C LEU A 188 10.63 8.18 11.10
N PRO A 189 10.20 7.09 11.78
CA PRO A 189 10.15 7.06 13.24
C PRO A 189 11.49 7.32 13.93
N PHE A 190 12.58 6.81 13.36
CA PHE A 190 13.93 7.05 13.85
C PHE A 190 14.35 8.51 13.66
N ALA A 191 14.10 9.08 12.47
CA ALA A 191 14.31 10.51 12.23
C ALA A 191 13.52 11.38 13.21
N GLY A 192 12.24 11.04 13.47
CA GLY A 192 11.41 11.74 14.44
C GLY A 192 11.96 11.65 15.87
N LEU A 193 12.52 10.50 16.29
CA LEU A 193 13.17 10.36 17.58
C LEU A 193 14.46 11.19 17.68
N LEU A 194 15.29 11.23 16.65
CA LEU A 194 16.51 12.06 16.62
C LEU A 194 16.16 13.55 16.73
N VAL A 195 15.15 14.00 15.97
CA VAL A 195 14.64 15.39 16.08
C VAL A 195 14.07 15.65 17.47
N GLY A 196 13.32 14.70 18.03
CA GLY A 196 12.78 14.78 19.39
C GLY A 196 13.90 14.91 20.44
N ARG A 197 14.94 14.10 20.33
CA ARG A 197 16.12 14.15 21.21
C ARG A 197 16.86 15.49 21.12
N TRP A 198 16.92 16.07 19.93
CA TRP A 198 17.55 17.38 19.71
C TRP A 198 16.70 18.52 20.28
N LEU A 199 15.37 18.53 20.03
CA LEU A 199 14.48 19.61 20.45
C LEU A 199 14.10 19.54 21.95
N ARG A 200 14.01 18.34 22.51
CA ARG A 200 13.57 18.08 23.89
C ARG A 200 14.46 17.02 24.57
N PRO A 201 15.72 17.32 24.82
CA PRO A 201 16.68 16.35 25.36
C PRO A 201 16.33 15.78 26.74
N ALA A 202 15.52 16.49 27.54
CA ALA A 202 15.05 16.00 28.82
C ALA A 202 13.97 14.92 28.70
N ASP A 203 13.17 14.97 27.65
CA ASP A 203 12.03 14.04 27.44
C ASP A 203 12.45 12.74 26.73
N PHE A 204 13.54 12.77 25.96
CA PHE A 204 13.97 11.65 25.12
C PHE A 204 15.42 11.24 25.39
N ARG A 205 15.62 9.98 25.78
CA ARG A 205 16.95 9.40 25.97
C ARG A 205 17.27 8.44 24.85
N LEU A 206 18.37 8.72 24.13
CA LEU A 206 18.93 7.87 23.09
C LEU A 206 20.43 7.70 23.37
N PRO A 207 20.82 6.67 24.14
CA PRO A 207 22.23 6.41 24.41
C PRO A 207 22.94 6.03 23.11
N LEU A 208 24.09 6.69 22.85
CA LEU A 208 24.83 6.58 21.57
C LEU A 208 25.16 5.12 21.23
N TYR A 209 25.68 4.37 22.20
CA TYR A 209 26.04 2.96 22.02
C TYR A 209 24.82 2.11 21.63
N GLY A 210 23.69 2.27 22.36
CA GLY A 210 22.44 1.58 22.03
C GLY A 210 21.89 1.97 20.65
N THR A 211 22.07 3.22 20.24
CA THR A 211 21.66 3.71 18.92
C THR A 211 22.50 3.10 17.80
N ILE A 212 23.83 3.04 17.98
CA ILE A 212 24.75 2.41 17.01
C ILE A 212 24.41 0.92 16.83
N LEU A 213 24.30 0.17 17.95
CA LEU A 213 23.96 -1.26 17.90
C LEU A 213 22.59 -1.51 17.27
N GLY A 214 21.61 -0.67 17.57
CA GLY A 214 20.29 -0.79 17.01
C GLY A 214 20.27 -0.49 15.51
N THR A 215 20.99 0.52 15.05
CA THR A 215 21.15 0.81 13.63
C THR A 215 21.82 -0.37 12.92
N LEU A 216 22.86 -0.95 13.53
CA LEU A 216 23.52 -2.15 13.00
C LEU A 216 22.53 -3.33 12.90
N LEU A 217 21.70 -3.56 13.93
CA LEU A 217 20.64 -4.57 13.89
C LEU A 217 19.68 -4.31 12.74
N THR A 218 19.22 -3.07 12.54
CA THR A 218 18.35 -2.70 11.42
C THR A 218 19.01 -3.02 10.08
N VAL A 219 20.30 -2.68 9.92
CA VAL A 219 21.07 -2.98 8.70
C VAL A 219 21.22 -4.50 8.50
N ILE A 220 21.44 -5.27 9.56
CA ILE A 220 21.50 -6.73 9.49
C ILE A 220 20.16 -7.29 9.00
N VAL A 221 19.04 -6.87 9.58
CA VAL A 221 17.71 -7.33 9.15
C VAL A 221 17.46 -7.06 7.67
N VAL A 222 17.82 -5.85 7.21
CA VAL A 222 17.71 -5.50 5.77
C VAL A 222 18.68 -6.32 4.93
N GLY A 223 19.91 -6.52 5.43
CA GLY A 223 20.98 -7.25 4.75
C GLY A 223 20.69 -8.74 4.55
N LEU A 224 19.93 -9.37 5.45
CA LEU A 224 19.53 -10.78 5.32
C LEU A 224 18.81 -11.08 4.00
N TRP A 225 18.08 -10.11 3.47
CA TRP A 225 17.49 -10.20 2.14
C TRP A 225 18.31 -9.41 1.10
N GLY A 226 18.75 -8.20 1.44
CA GLY A 226 19.39 -7.27 0.50
C GLY A 226 20.69 -7.83 -0.08
N VAL A 227 21.50 -8.51 0.72
CA VAL A 227 22.77 -9.11 0.23
C VAL A 227 22.51 -10.23 -0.78
N PRO A 228 21.66 -11.25 -0.50
CA PRO A 228 21.29 -12.23 -1.51
C PRO A 228 20.73 -11.63 -2.80
N ALA A 229 19.84 -10.63 -2.69
CA ALA A 229 19.25 -9.95 -3.84
C ALA A 229 20.31 -9.19 -4.68
N LEU A 230 21.27 -8.53 -4.04
CA LEU A 230 22.37 -7.84 -4.73
C LEU A 230 23.30 -8.82 -5.46
N VAL A 231 23.65 -9.92 -4.82
CA VAL A 231 24.51 -10.95 -5.42
C VAL A 231 23.81 -11.59 -6.62
N ALA A 232 22.56 -12.01 -6.47
CA ALA A 232 21.81 -12.68 -7.52
C ALA A 232 21.53 -11.77 -8.74
N THR A 233 21.45 -10.46 -8.54
CA THR A 233 21.21 -9.48 -9.63
C THR A 233 22.46 -8.76 -10.09
N GLN A 234 23.67 -9.19 -9.66
CA GLN A 234 24.94 -8.54 -9.99
C GLN A 234 24.93 -7.02 -9.72
N GLY A 235 24.30 -6.60 -8.62
CA GLY A 235 24.21 -5.20 -8.21
C GLY A 235 23.09 -4.39 -8.90
N GLN A 236 22.39 -4.93 -9.89
CA GLN A 236 21.30 -4.22 -10.59
C GLN A 236 20.18 -3.79 -9.62
N PHE A 237 19.89 -4.60 -8.61
CA PHE A 237 18.90 -4.24 -7.61
C PHE A 237 19.24 -2.93 -6.89
N PHE A 238 20.51 -2.68 -6.58
CA PHE A 238 20.93 -1.43 -5.95
C PHE A 238 20.81 -0.25 -6.92
N ALA A 239 21.34 -0.40 -8.14
CA ALA A 239 21.33 0.67 -9.14
C ALA A 239 19.90 1.12 -9.49
N VAL A 240 18.97 0.20 -9.69
CA VAL A 240 17.59 0.50 -10.05
C VAL A 240 16.72 0.72 -8.81
N GLY A 241 16.74 -0.20 -7.83
CA GLY A 241 15.86 -0.14 -6.65
C GLY A 241 16.17 1.05 -5.75
N ILE A 242 17.45 1.29 -5.42
CA ILE A 242 17.85 2.44 -4.59
C ILE A 242 18.10 3.67 -5.46
N GLY A 243 18.91 3.55 -6.52
CA GLY A 243 19.29 4.68 -7.36
C GLY A 243 18.08 5.32 -8.06
N HIS A 244 17.28 4.54 -8.78
CA HIS A 244 16.16 5.08 -9.55
C HIS A 244 14.90 5.24 -8.68
N HIS A 245 14.47 4.20 -7.95
CA HIS A 245 13.19 4.24 -7.22
C HIS A 245 13.23 4.97 -5.87
N VAL A 246 14.40 5.22 -5.27
CA VAL A 246 14.51 6.00 -4.03
C VAL A 246 15.13 7.36 -4.31
N VAL A 247 16.39 7.41 -4.79
CA VAL A 247 17.12 8.67 -4.95
C VAL A 247 16.51 9.52 -6.05
N PHE A 248 16.36 8.98 -7.28
CA PHE A 248 15.80 9.75 -8.39
C PHE A 248 14.34 10.15 -8.13
N ARG A 249 13.52 9.27 -7.55
CA ARG A 249 12.12 9.60 -7.18
C ARG A 249 12.03 10.74 -6.16
N SER A 250 13.03 10.87 -5.29
CA SER A 250 13.06 11.95 -4.30
C SER A 250 13.49 13.29 -4.92
N LEU A 251 14.38 13.26 -5.89
CA LEU A 251 14.99 14.44 -6.52
C LEU A 251 14.33 14.82 -7.85
N GLY A 252 13.70 13.87 -8.53
CA GLY A 252 13.06 14.02 -9.84
C GLY A 252 11.56 13.76 -9.82
N ILE A 253 10.92 13.97 -10.97
CA ILE A 253 9.50 13.67 -11.21
C ILE A 253 9.43 12.32 -11.90
N MET A 254 8.67 11.38 -11.32
CA MET A 254 8.40 10.07 -11.92
C MET A 254 6.93 9.94 -12.30
N GLU A 255 6.68 9.29 -13.43
CA GLU A 255 5.33 8.94 -13.93
C GLU A 255 4.37 10.14 -14.03
N GLY A 256 4.90 11.37 -14.18
CA GLY A 256 4.09 12.59 -14.22
C GLY A 256 3.54 13.09 -12.89
N HIS A 257 3.93 12.45 -11.76
CA HIS A 257 3.49 12.83 -10.42
C HIS A 257 4.39 13.91 -9.81
N GLY A 258 4.07 15.18 -10.06
CA GLY A 258 4.78 16.37 -9.56
C GLY A 258 4.70 17.51 -10.55
N GLY A 259 4.95 18.75 -10.07
CA GLY A 259 4.98 19.91 -10.94
C GLY A 259 6.30 20.03 -11.70
N PRO A 260 6.30 20.31 -13.03
CA PRO A 260 7.53 20.45 -13.81
C PRO A 260 8.33 21.69 -13.37
N GLY A 261 9.65 21.53 -13.30
CA GLY A 261 10.57 22.60 -12.93
C GLY A 261 10.46 23.08 -11.46
N TRP A 262 11.08 24.21 -11.17
CA TRP A 262 11.06 24.80 -9.81
C TRP A 262 9.69 25.39 -9.44
N LEU A 263 9.07 26.10 -10.35
CA LEU A 263 7.74 26.68 -10.12
C LEU A 263 6.69 25.58 -9.85
N GLY A 264 6.68 24.52 -10.67
CA GLY A 264 5.78 23.39 -10.44
C GLY A 264 6.00 22.72 -9.07
N PHE A 265 7.25 22.60 -8.61
CA PHE A 265 7.54 22.12 -7.26
C PHE A 265 6.95 23.02 -6.19
N VAL A 266 7.14 24.34 -6.29
CA VAL A 266 6.60 25.31 -5.32
C VAL A 266 5.07 25.26 -5.26
N PHE A 267 4.39 25.19 -6.41
CA PHE A 267 2.93 25.04 -6.47
C PHE A 267 2.42 23.72 -5.85
N THR A 268 3.25 22.68 -5.80
CA THR A 268 2.88 21.41 -5.17
C THR A 268 3.21 21.33 -3.68
N LEU A 269 3.88 22.32 -3.07
CA LEU A 269 4.18 22.32 -1.63
C LEU A 269 2.94 22.23 -0.73
N PRO A 270 1.82 22.96 -0.98
CA PRO A 270 0.63 22.85 -0.15
C PRO A 270 -0.21 21.60 -0.41
N LEU A 271 0.15 20.74 -1.35
CA LEU A 271 -0.64 19.58 -1.75
C LEU A 271 -1.07 18.73 -0.55
N TYR A 272 -0.15 18.44 0.37
CA TYR A 272 -0.44 17.59 1.51
C TYR A 272 -1.29 18.27 2.59
N LEU A 273 -1.34 19.60 2.64
CA LEU A 273 -2.30 20.31 3.48
C LEU A 273 -3.73 20.12 2.93
N VAL A 274 -3.88 20.17 1.61
CA VAL A 274 -5.19 19.97 0.96
C VAL A 274 -5.59 18.49 1.02
N THR A 275 -4.73 17.59 0.55
CA THR A 275 -5.05 16.16 0.50
C THR A 275 -5.25 15.54 1.88
N PHE A 276 -4.63 16.08 2.93
CA PHE A 276 -4.85 15.65 4.31
C PHE A 276 -6.33 15.71 4.71
N PHE A 277 -7.02 16.78 4.36
CA PHE A 277 -8.44 16.95 4.73
C PHE A 277 -9.32 15.86 4.11
N PHE A 278 -9.02 15.43 2.91
CA PHE A 278 -9.72 14.32 2.24
C PHE A 278 -9.23 12.96 2.73
N SER A 279 -7.93 12.77 2.81
CA SER A 279 -7.33 11.47 3.16
C SER A 279 -7.66 11.02 4.58
N PHE A 280 -7.66 11.94 5.54
CA PHE A 280 -7.99 11.68 6.95
C PHE A 280 -9.46 12.02 7.29
N PHE A 281 -10.30 12.29 6.28
CA PHE A 281 -11.73 12.55 6.48
C PHE A 281 -12.43 11.33 7.12
N PRO A 282 -13.41 11.53 8.05
CA PRO A 282 -13.95 12.82 8.54
C PRO A 282 -13.15 13.44 9.70
N TRP A 283 -12.13 12.77 10.20
CA TRP A 283 -11.42 13.12 11.43
C TRP A 283 -10.55 14.37 11.28
N SER A 284 -10.07 14.62 10.07
CA SER A 284 -9.32 15.84 9.72
C SER A 284 -10.04 17.14 10.11
N LEU A 285 -11.38 17.16 10.05
CA LEU A 285 -12.19 18.35 10.41
C LEU A 285 -12.04 18.78 11.87
N LYS A 286 -11.66 17.86 12.76
CA LYS A 286 -11.48 18.16 14.19
C LYS A 286 -10.04 18.48 14.57
N VAL A 287 -9.07 18.19 13.70
CA VAL A 287 -7.65 18.43 14.00
C VAL A 287 -7.36 19.93 14.26
N PRO A 288 -7.85 20.90 13.48
CA PRO A 288 -7.55 22.31 13.74
C PRO A 288 -8.07 22.80 15.10
N SER A 289 -9.30 22.44 15.49
CA SER A 289 -9.88 22.80 16.78
C SER A 289 -9.17 22.12 17.96
N ALA A 290 -8.85 20.83 17.80
CA ALA A 290 -8.10 20.09 18.81
C ALA A 290 -6.67 20.63 18.98
N LEU A 291 -6.01 21.04 17.90
CA LEU A 291 -4.67 21.63 17.92
C LEU A 291 -4.69 22.99 18.63
N ARG A 292 -5.69 23.84 18.33
CA ARG A 292 -5.87 25.12 19.01
C ARG A 292 -6.07 24.93 20.51
N ALA A 293 -6.90 24.00 20.91
CA ALA A 293 -7.17 23.71 22.33
C ALA A 293 -5.93 23.12 23.05
N TRP A 294 -5.12 22.31 22.36
CA TRP A 294 -3.92 21.70 22.91
C TRP A 294 -2.74 22.69 23.02
N TRP A 295 -2.67 23.70 22.17
CA TRP A 295 -1.52 24.59 22.04
C TRP A 295 -0.99 25.18 23.35
N PRO A 296 -1.85 25.63 24.30
CA PRO A 296 -1.37 26.13 25.59
C PRO A 296 -0.67 25.06 26.44
N ALA A 297 -1.04 23.80 26.31
CA ALA A 297 -0.47 22.68 27.05
C ALA A 297 0.76 22.02 26.39
N ARG A 298 1.14 22.46 25.18
CA ARG A 298 2.16 21.80 24.34
C ARG A 298 3.52 21.58 24.98
N THR A 299 3.90 22.42 25.92
CA THR A 299 5.19 22.33 26.64
C THR A 299 5.18 21.25 27.73
N ARG A 300 4.02 20.97 28.30
CA ARG A 300 3.82 20.02 29.41
C ARG A 300 3.38 18.63 28.95
N ASP A 301 2.77 18.53 27.76
CA ASP A 301 2.32 17.26 27.18
C ASP A 301 3.39 16.68 26.25
N ALA A 302 4.39 16.02 26.86
CA ALA A 302 5.48 15.38 26.12
C ALA A 302 4.98 14.28 25.15
N PHE A 303 3.94 13.52 25.52
CA PHE A 303 3.40 12.45 24.68
C PHE A 303 2.64 13.01 23.47
N GLY A 304 1.76 13.98 23.69
CA GLY A 304 1.06 14.62 22.58
C GLY A 304 2.01 15.33 21.62
N TRP A 305 3.06 15.96 22.16
CA TRP A 305 4.12 16.55 21.36
C TRP A 305 4.87 15.50 20.52
N TYR A 306 5.19 14.35 21.12
CA TYR A 306 5.84 13.24 20.42
C TYR A 306 5.00 12.75 19.23
N LEU A 307 3.71 12.50 19.43
CA LEU A 307 2.82 12.02 18.36
C LEU A 307 2.73 13.03 17.20
N LEU A 308 2.61 14.32 17.53
CA LEU A 308 2.56 15.38 16.51
C LEU A 308 3.90 15.57 15.80
N LEU A 309 5.03 15.42 16.51
CA LEU A 309 6.35 15.45 15.89
C LEU A 309 6.52 14.33 14.88
N GLN A 310 6.17 13.08 15.25
CA GLN A 310 6.25 11.95 14.35
C GLN A 310 5.39 12.15 13.11
N ALA A 311 4.16 12.68 13.27
CA ALA A 311 3.31 13.04 12.16
C ALA A 311 3.92 14.17 11.31
N ALA A 312 4.44 15.22 11.94
CA ALA A 312 5.04 16.37 11.25
C ALA A 312 6.26 15.98 10.40
N VAL A 313 7.10 15.05 10.90
CA VAL A 313 8.25 14.53 10.13
C VAL A 313 7.78 13.84 8.85
N VAL A 314 6.69 13.07 8.90
CA VAL A 314 6.11 12.45 7.70
C VAL A 314 5.67 13.53 6.70
N PHE A 315 4.89 14.51 7.15
CA PHE A 315 4.43 15.59 6.28
C PHE A 315 5.59 16.41 5.71
N LEU A 316 6.59 16.74 6.54
CA LEU A 316 7.75 17.52 6.11
C LEU A 316 8.54 16.79 5.02
N VAL A 317 8.89 15.53 5.26
CA VAL A 317 9.69 14.74 4.31
C VAL A 317 8.97 14.63 2.97
N PHE A 318 7.69 14.25 2.96
CA PHE A 318 6.97 14.11 1.70
C PHE A 318 6.62 15.43 1.03
N THR A 319 6.51 16.52 1.78
CA THR A 319 6.40 17.87 1.19
C THR A 319 7.67 18.25 0.42
N LEU A 320 8.83 17.83 0.89
CA LEU A 320 10.12 18.10 0.24
C LEU A 320 10.45 17.14 -0.91
N VAL A 321 9.86 15.93 -0.96
CA VAL A 321 10.02 14.99 -2.07
C VAL A 321 9.31 15.51 -3.32
N ARG A 322 9.93 15.40 -4.50
CA ARG A 322 9.39 15.92 -5.76
C ARG A 322 8.21 15.12 -6.30
N THR A 323 8.31 13.78 -6.28
CA THR A 323 7.18 12.91 -6.67
C THR A 323 6.15 12.90 -5.56
N LYS A 324 4.93 13.32 -5.84
CA LYS A 324 3.87 13.48 -4.83
C LYS A 324 2.65 12.62 -5.14
N LEU A 325 2.28 11.78 -4.16
CA LEU A 325 1.05 10.99 -4.19
C LEU A 325 0.25 11.22 -2.90
N PRO A 326 -1.08 11.36 -2.95
CA PRO A 326 -1.89 11.71 -1.77
C PRO A 326 -1.70 10.79 -0.57
N HIS A 327 -1.44 9.51 -0.80
CA HIS A 327 -1.26 8.49 0.25
C HIS A 327 0.11 8.50 0.95
N TYR A 328 1.06 9.32 0.52
CA TYR A 328 2.39 9.36 1.15
C TYR A 328 2.34 9.84 2.60
N THR A 329 1.32 10.61 2.98
CA THR A 329 1.11 11.04 4.37
C THR A 329 0.42 10.02 5.26
N LEU A 330 0.02 8.86 4.73
CA LEU A 330 -0.64 7.78 5.46
C LEU A 330 0.10 7.36 6.75
N PRO A 331 1.46 7.28 6.80
CA PRO A 331 2.18 6.94 8.03
C PRO A 331 1.91 7.89 9.20
N ALA A 332 1.42 9.11 8.96
CA ALA A 332 1.07 10.05 10.03
C ALA A 332 -0.28 9.75 10.70
N PHE A 333 -1.18 9.03 10.05
CA PHE A 333 -2.57 8.91 10.49
C PHE A 333 -2.76 8.11 11.79
N PRO A 334 -2.02 7.03 12.09
CA PRO A 334 -2.11 6.37 13.38
C PRO A 334 -1.78 7.30 14.55
N MET A 335 -0.73 8.13 14.42
CA MET A 335 -0.34 9.09 15.45
C MET A 335 -1.41 10.17 15.63
N LEU A 336 -1.94 10.71 14.53
CA LEU A 336 -3.02 11.70 14.57
C LEU A 336 -4.30 11.13 15.17
N SER A 337 -4.64 9.87 14.84
CA SER A 337 -5.80 9.17 15.42
C SER A 337 -5.67 9.04 16.94
N LEU A 338 -4.52 8.58 17.43
CA LEU A 338 -4.29 8.44 18.88
C LEU A 338 -4.23 9.80 19.57
N TRP A 339 -3.54 10.77 18.99
CA TRP A 339 -3.45 12.13 19.51
C TRP A 339 -4.84 12.79 19.62
N LEU A 340 -5.68 12.64 18.60
CA LEU A 340 -7.03 13.19 18.55
C LEU A 340 -7.95 12.48 19.54
N ALA A 341 -7.91 11.16 19.60
CA ALA A 341 -8.73 10.35 20.50
C ALA A 341 -8.46 10.69 21.97
N LEU A 342 -7.20 10.86 22.38
CA LEU A 342 -6.83 11.26 23.75
C LEU A 342 -7.44 12.60 24.18
N ARG A 343 -7.80 13.47 23.24
CA ARG A 343 -8.36 14.81 23.52
C ARG A 343 -9.87 14.88 23.43
N LEU A 344 -10.44 14.01 22.61
CA LEU A 344 -11.88 14.03 22.34
C LEU A 344 -12.67 13.02 23.19
N THR A 345 -12.00 12.05 23.81
CA THR A 345 -12.62 11.08 24.71
C THR A 345 -12.49 11.55 26.15
N GLY A 346 -13.38 12.43 26.58
CA GLY A 346 -13.51 12.84 27.99
C GLY A 346 -14.09 11.72 28.87
N GLN A 347 -14.23 12.00 30.19
CA GLN A 347 -14.78 11.06 31.18
C GLN A 347 -16.24 10.67 30.89
N SER A 348 -17.05 11.56 30.29
CA SER A 348 -18.48 11.38 30.00
C SER A 348 -18.81 10.59 28.73
N GLY A 349 -17.81 10.12 27.99
CA GLY A 349 -18.02 9.36 26.77
C GLY A 349 -17.55 10.08 25.49
N PRO A 350 -17.53 9.35 24.34
CA PRO A 350 -17.22 9.99 23.06
C PRO A 350 -18.34 10.98 22.72
N ALA A 351 -17.95 12.07 22.10
CA ALA A 351 -18.94 12.95 21.52
C ALA A 351 -19.77 12.21 20.46
N GLN A 352 -21.04 12.43 20.41
CA GLN A 352 -21.99 11.76 19.52
C GLN A 352 -21.55 11.82 18.05
N TRP A 353 -20.96 12.93 17.62
CA TRP A 353 -20.43 13.09 16.26
C TRP A 353 -19.33 12.08 15.88
N LEU A 354 -18.56 11.55 16.86
CA LEU A 354 -17.52 10.55 16.61
C LEU A 354 -18.15 9.21 16.22
N THR A 355 -19.15 8.76 16.98
CA THR A 355 -19.87 7.51 16.66
C THR A 355 -20.68 7.64 15.38
N GLN A 356 -21.30 8.80 15.14
CA GLN A 356 -22.05 9.09 13.91
C GLN A 356 -21.11 9.15 12.70
N GLY A 357 -19.95 9.82 12.81
CA GLY A 357 -18.95 9.89 11.75
C GLY A 357 -18.40 8.50 11.39
N ALA A 358 -18.06 7.68 12.39
CA ALA A 358 -17.61 6.31 12.16
C ALA A 358 -18.71 5.46 11.48
N ALA A 359 -19.94 5.52 11.97
CA ALA A 359 -21.08 4.80 11.39
C ALA A 359 -21.34 5.22 9.94
N ALA A 360 -21.30 6.53 9.65
CA ALA A 360 -21.46 7.05 8.30
C ALA A 360 -20.37 6.53 7.35
N MET A 361 -19.11 6.50 7.78
CA MET A 361 -18.01 5.97 6.97
C MET A 361 -18.09 4.45 6.78
N CYS A 362 -18.57 3.71 7.78
CA CYS A 362 -18.83 2.29 7.64
C CYS A 362 -19.94 2.01 6.60
N LEU A 363 -21.06 2.72 6.70
CA LEU A 363 -22.18 2.60 5.76
C LEU A 363 -21.76 3.00 4.33
N LEU A 364 -21.04 4.12 4.20
CA LEU A 364 -20.49 4.56 2.91
C LEU A 364 -19.55 3.49 2.32
N SER A 365 -18.64 2.96 3.15
CA SER A 365 -17.72 1.91 2.72
C SER A 365 -18.46 0.66 2.23
N LEU A 366 -19.46 0.18 2.98
CA LEU A 366 -20.26 -0.98 2.59
C LEU A 366 -21.08 -0.70 1.32
N PHE A 367 -21.68 0.47 1.21
CA PHE A 367 -22.40 0.90 0.00
C PHE A 367 -21.50 0.88 -1.24
N VAL A 368 -20.30 1.46 -1.13
CA VAL A 368 -19.32 1.47 -2.22
C VAL A 368 -18.88 0.05 -2.58
N THR A 369 -18.53 -0.77 -1.59
CA THR A 369 -17.92 -2.08 -1.85
C THR A 369 -18.91 -3.17 -2.26
N LEU A 370 -20.12 -3.15 -1.75
CA LEU A 370 -21.15 -4.14 -2.11
C LEU A 370 -22.05 -3.64 -3.25
N GLY A 371 -22.24 -2.32 -3.36
CA GLY A 371 -23.07 -1.72 -4.40
C GLY A 371 -22.26 -1.28 -5.63
N LEU A 372 -21.45 -0.20 -5.49
CA LEU A 372 -20.77 0.39 -6.64
C LEU A 372 -19.72 -0.53 -7.29
N PHE A 373 -19.05 -1.40 -6.52
CA PHE A 373 -18.08 -2.34 -7.09
C PHE A 373 -18.75 -3.33 -8.04
N SER A 374 -19.94 -3.81 -7.71
CA SER A 374 -20.71 -4.71 -8.60
C SER A 374 -21.09 -4.02 -9.93
N VAL A 375 -21.42 -2.72 -9.86
CA VAL A 375 -21.69 -1.92 -11.06
C VAL A 375 -20.41 -1.60 -11.84
N ALA A 376 -19.28 -1.42 -11.16
CA ALA A 376 -18.00 -1.08 -11.78
C ALA A 376 -17.29 -2.27 -12.42
N GLN A 377 -17.50 -3.49 -11.92
CA GLN A 377 -16.83 -4.71 -12.40
C GLN A 377 -16.87 -4.90 -13.92
N PRO A 378 -18.02 -4.72 -14.62
CA PRO A 378 -18.08 -4.89 -16.07
C PRO A 378 -17.22 -3.90 -16.88
N TYR A 379 -16.72 -2.85 -16.25
CA TYR A 379 -15.88 -1.85 -16.92
C TYR A 379 -14.37 -2.15 -16.87
N PHE A 380 -13.95 -3.23 -16.20
CA PHE A 380 -12.54 -3.67 -16.19
C PHE A 380 -12.20 -4.40 -17.49
N VAL A 381 -11.69 -3.64 -18.46
CA VAL A 381 -11.55 -4.08 -19.85
C VAL A 381 -10.69 -5.34 -20.02
N ALA A 382 -9.54 -5.45 -19.33
CA ALA A 382 -8.64 -6.60 -19.43
C ALA A 382 -9.30 -7.89 -18.91
N ALA A 383 -9.99 -7.82 -17.76
CA ALA A 383 -10.71 -8.95 -17.19
C ALA A 383 -11.87 -9.40 -18.07
N ASN A 384 -12.65 -8.46 -18.63
CA ASN A 384 -13.74 -8.78 -19.55
C ASN A 384 -13.25 -9.43 -20.83
N LEU A 385 -12.18 -8.91 -21.42
CA LEU A 385 -11.59 -9.50 -22.60
C LEU A 385 -11.10 -10.92 -22.35
N TYR A 386 -10.44 -11.13 -21.20
CA TYR A 386 -10.02 -12.46 -20.77
C TYR A 386 -11.20 -13.41 -20.61
N HIS A 387 -12.29 -12.98 -19.95
CA HIS A 387 -13.47 -13.82 -19.77
C HIS A 387 -14.08 -14.30 -21.09
N GLN A 388 -14.06 -13.47 -22.13
CA GLN A 388 -14.58 -13.83 -23.44
C GLN A 388 -13.60 -14.77 -24.21
N ALA A 389 -12.29 -14.53 -24.12
CA ALA A 389 -11.30 -15.24 -24.90
C ALA A 389 -10.73 -16.50 -24.20
N ARG A 390 -10.94 -16.70 -22.89
CA ARG A 390 -10.27 -17.73 -22.07
C ARG A 390 -10.44 -19.17 -22.57
N SER A 391 -11.58 -19.50 -23.18
CA SER A 391 -11.83 -20.85 -23.71
C SER A 391 -10.96 -21.20 -24.92
N PHE A 392 -10.31 -20.21 -25.52
CA PHE A 392 -9.39 -20.36 -26.65
C PHE A 392 -7.93 -20.21 -26.27
N CYS A 393 -7.65 -19.92 -24.99
CA CYS A 393 -6.28 -19.87 -24.47
C CYS A 393 -5.76 -21.29 -24.26
N SER A 394 -4.50 -21.52 -24.64
CA SER A 394 -3.76 -22.76 -24.34
C SER A 394 -2.46 -22.43 -23.59
N PRO A 395 -1.89 -23.39 -22.82
CA PRO A 395 -0.65 -23.17 -22.10
C PRO A 395 0.51 -22.68 -22.97
N ASN A 396 0.56 -23.13 -24.23
CA ASN A 396 1.61 -22.77 -25.18
C ASN A 396 1.29 -21.52 -26.03
N MET A 397 0.15 -20.88 -25.81
CA MET A 397 -0.26 -19.71 -26.58
C MET A 397 0.71 -18.55 -26.39
N GLU A 398 1.23 -18.02 -27.48
CA GLU A 398 2.00 -16.78 -27.45
C GLU A 398 1.07 -15.57 -27.33
N LEU A 399 1.41 -14.65 -26.42
CA LEU A 399 0.65 -13.43 -26.17
C LEU A 399 1.41 -12.21 -26.67
N ALA A 400 0.70 -11.30 -27.32
CA ALA A 400 1.25 -10.00 -27.68
C ALA A 400 0.23 -8.88 -27.48
N SER A 401 0.71 -7.66 -27.23
CA SER A 401 -0.11 -6.44 -27.20
C SER A 401 0.47 -5.35 -28.09
N VAL A 402 -0.40 -4.48 -28.60
CA VAL A 402 -0.04 -3.26 -29.33
C VAL A 402 -0.81 -2.09 -28.72
N GLY A 403 -0.09 -1.07 -28.26
CA GLY A 403 -0.69 0.19 -27.81
C GLY A 403 -1.52 0.14 -26.52
N PHE A 404 -1.56 -1.01 -25.84
CA PHE A 404 -2.13 -1.18 -24.49
C PHE A 404 -1.25 -2.12 -23.68
N ASP A 405 -0.47 -1.54 -22.77
CA ASP A 405 0.60 -2.22 -22.04
C ASP A 405 0.34 -2.21 -20.52
N GLU A 406 -0.93 -2.15 -20.10
CA GLU A 406 -1.26 -2.08 -18.71
C GLU A 406 -1.09 -3.46 -18.01
N PRO A 407 -0.60 -3.48 -16.77
CA PRO A 407 -0.27 -4.72 -16.03
C PRO A 407 -1.43 -5.69 -15.85
N SER A 408 -2.67 -5.19 -15.88
CA SER A 408 -3.87 -6.01 -15.81
C SER A 408 -3.96 -7.05 -16.94
N LEU A 409 -3.43 -6.75 -18.16
CA LEU A 409 -3.34 -7.76 -19.22
C LEU A 409 -2.45 -8.93 -18.81
N VAL A 410 -1.27 -8.64 -18.27
CA VAL A 410 -0.33 -9.68 -17.83
C VAL A 410 -0.99 -10.55 -16.75
N TRP A 411 -1.57 -9.92 -15.71
CA TRP A 411 -2.24 -10.64 -14.64
C TRP A 411 -3.38 -11.55 -15.10
N GLU A 412 -4.24 -11.06 -15.99
CA GLU A 412 -5.41 -11.81 -16.43
C GLU A 412 -5.02 -12.95 -17.39
N PHE A 413 -4.23 -12.67 -18.41
CA PHE A 413 -3.97 -13.64 -19.48
C PHE A 413 -2.92 -14.69 -19.11
N ARG A 414 -1.94 -14.37 -18.27
CA ARG A 414 -0.98 -15.35 -17.78
C ARG A 414 -1.54 -16.43 -16.85
N ARG A 415 -2.81 -16.36 -16.52
CA ARG A 415 -3.52 -17.46 -15.86
C ARG A 415 -3.72 -18.67 -16.77
N ALA A 416 -3.78 -18.46 -18.07
CA ALA A 416 -4.11 -19.46 -19.07
C ALA A 416 -2.92 -19.86 -19.96
N THR A 417 -1.78 -19.17 -19.87
CA THR A 417 -0.58 -19.46 -20.66
C THR A 417 0.69 -19.33 -19.81
N THR A 418 1.71 -20.13 -20.17
CA THR A 418 3.05 -20.05 -19.57
C THR A 418 3.93 -18.99 -20.21
N ASN A 419 3.57 -18.50 -21.41
CA ASN A 419 4.35 -17.51 -22.14
C ASN A 419 4.14 -16.09 -21.61
N TYR A 420 5.16 -15.25 -21.79
CA TYR A 420 5.12 -13.83 -21.39
C TYR A 420 4.45 -12.98 -22.45
N LEU A 421 3.79 -11.89 -22.02
CA LEU A 421 3.17 -10.92 -22.91
C LEU A 421 4.26 -10.09 -23.61
N GLN A 422 4.28 -10.13 -24.96
CA GLN A 422 5.21 -9.35 -25.79
C GLN A 422 4.56 -8.01 -26.15
N HIS A 423 5.30 -6.90 -25.98
CA HIS A 423 4.85 -5.59 -26.43
C HIS A 423 5.39 -5.33 -27.84
N LEU A 424 4.51 -5.22 -28.81
CA LEU A 424 4.85 -5.13 -30.25
C LEU A 424 4.47 -3.78 -30.84
N THR A 425 5.20 -3.38 -31.89
CA THR A 425 4.73 -2.32 -32.80
C THR A 425 3.69 -2.89 -33.78
N ALA A 426 2.95 -2.00 -34.48
CA ALA A 426 1.95 -2.43 -35.46
C ALA A 426 2.56 -3.34 -36.56
N ASP A 427 3.78 -3.01 -37.03
CA ASP A 427 4.48 -3.78 -38.05
C ASP A 427 4.89 -5.17 -37.57
N GLN A 428 5.39 -5.27 -36.32
CA GLN A 428 5.73 -6.53 -35.68
C GLN A 428 4.50 -7.42 -35.45
N ALA A 429 3.35 -6.81 -35.14
CA ALA A 429 2.11 -7.52 -34.90
C ALA A 429 1.59 -8.28 -36.11
N LYS A 430 1.76 -7.75 -37.34
CA LYS A 430 1.45 -8.47 -38.57
C LYS A 430 2.29 -9.74 -38.71
N GLN A 431 3.61 -9.61 -38.53
CA GLN A 431 4.52 -10.74 -38.59
C GLN A 431 4.22 -11.77 -37.49
N PHE A 432 3.85 -11.30 -36.29
CA PHE A 432 3.46 -12.15 -35.18
C PHE A 432 2.24 -13.01 -35.51
N LEU A 433 1.18 -12.47 -36.13
CA LEU A 433 0.00 -13.24 -36.51
C LEU A 433 0.27 -14.25 -37.66
N GLN A 434 1.24 -13.99 -38.52
CA GLN A 434 1.60 -14.86 -39.64
C GLN A 434 2.39 -16.10 -39.24
N LYS A 435 3.09 -16.07 -38.11
CA LYS A 435 3.87 -17.22 -37.63
C LYS A 435 2.97 -18.43 -37.31
N GLU A 436 3.53 -19.63 -37.28
CA GLU A 436 2.81 -20.84 -36.91
C GLU A 436 2.56 -20.95 -35.41
N GLY A 437 1.57 -21.76 -35.01
CA GLY A 437 1.20 -22.05 -33.63
C GLY A 437 0.15 -21.10 -33.02
N PRO A 438 -0.36 -21.44 -31.82
CA PRO A 438 -1.43 -20.70 -31.17
C PRO A 438 -0.95 -19.32 -30.71
N ARG A 439 -1.70 -18.26 -31.06
CA ARG A 439 -1.32 -16.87 -30.80
C ARG A 439 -2.51 -16.02 -30.46
N MET A 440 -2.29 -15.02 -29.61
CA MET A 440 -3.27 -13.99 -29.33
C MET A 440 -2.62 -12.62 -29.38
N LEU A 441 -3.18 -11.74 -30.18
CA LEU A 441 -2.80 -10.34 -30.27
C LEU A 441 -3.90 -9.47 -29.64
N ILE A 442 -3.54 -8.61 -28.69
CA ILE A 442 -4.46 -7.71 -28.00
C ILE A 442 -4.10 -6.29 -28.38
N LEU A 443 -5.11 -5.51 -28.81
CA LEU A 443 -4.91 -4.11 -29.21
C LEU A 443 -6.17 -3.28 -29.01
N PRO A 444 -6.06 -1.96 -28.82
CA PRO A 444 -7.20 -1.07 -28.94
C PRO A 444 -7.81 -1.16 -30.34
N THR A 445 -9.14 -1.18 -30.44
CA THR A 445 -9.86 -1.24 -31.72
C THR A 445 -9.41 -0.12 -32.68
N GLN A 446 -9.05 1.04 -32.15
CA GLN A 446 -8.53 2.19 -32.89
C GLN A 446 -7.12 1.96 -33.48
N ALA A 447 -6.34 1.03 -32.95
CA ALA A 447 -5.01 0.68 -33.42
C ALA A 447 -5.02 -0.38 -34.53
N LEU A 448 -6.20 -0.85 -34.96
CA LEU A 448 -6.38 -1.83 -36.03
C LEU A 448 -6.15 -1.18 -37.40
N THR A 449 -4.92 -1.30 -37.90
CA THR A 449 -4.58 -0.84 -39.26
C THR A 449 -5.23 -1.72 -40.34
N ALA A 450 -5.31 -1.21 -41.57
CA ALA A 450 -5.85 -1.98 -42.69
C ALA A 450 -5.09 -3.30 -42.92
N GLU A 451 -3.78 -3.28 -42.73
CA GLU A 451 -2.91 -4.47 -42.83
C GLU A 451 -3.17 -5.51 -41.74
N LEU A 452 -3.34 -5.07 -40.49
CA LEU A 452 -3.69 -5.97 -39.38
C LEU A 452 -5.10 -6.53 -39.58
N ARG A 453 -6.03 -5.76 -40.11
CA ARG A 453 -7.38 -6.22 -40.43
C ARG A 453 -7.34 -7.33 -41.47
N THR A 454 -6.53 -7.17 -42.51
CA THR A 454 -6.34 -8.22 -43.55
C THR A 454 -5.70 -9.47 -42.96
N ALA A 455 -4.69 -9.34 -42.09
CA ALA A 455 -4.05 -10.47 -41.42
C ALA A 455 -5.00 -11.19 -40.43
N ALA A 456 -6.00 -10.51 -39.90
CA ALA A 456 -6.99 -11.03 -38.97
C ALA A 456 -8.27 -11.60 -39.65
N THR A 457 -8.43 -11.49 -40.96
CA THR A 457 -9.69 -11.73 -41.70
C THR A 457 -10.29 -13.14 -41.41
N ASN A 458 -9.46 -14.16 -41.19
CA ASN A 458 -9.89 -15.54 -40.96
C ASN A 458 -9.65 -15.97 -39.51
N LEU A 459 -9.35 -15.05 -38.60
CA LEU A 459 -9.08 -15.33 -37.20
C LEU A 459 -10.28 -14.96 -36.31
N MET A 460 -10.38 -15.59 -35.15
CA MET A 460 -11.42 -15.26 -34.19
C MET A 460 -11.11 -13.90 -33.55
N THR A 461 -12.14 -13.11 -33.34
CA THR A 461 -12.00 -11.80 -32.68
C THR A 461 -12.98 -11.68 -31.49
N PHE A 462 -12.47 -11.14 -30.41
CA PHE A 462 -13.24 -10.84 -29.20
C PHE A 462 -13.10 -9.36 -28.87
N HIS A 463 -14.16 -8.73 -28.41
CA HIS A 463 -14.19 -7.31 -28.13
C HIS A 463 -14.65 -7.03 -26.71
N ALA A 464 -13.96 -6.15 -26.02
CA ALA A 464 -14.37 -5.69 -24.69
C ALA A 464 -14.23 -4.17 -24.62
N ALA A 465 -15.32 -3.50 -24.29
CA ALA A 465 -15.32 -2.07 -23.98
C ALA A 465 -15.28 -1.87 -22.47
N GLY A 466 -14.53 -0.86 -22.01
CA GLY A 466 -14.41 -0.59 -20.59
C GLY A 466 -13.61 0.66 -20.29
N LEU A 467 -13.01 0.67 -19.10
CA LEU A 467 -12.19 1.75 -18.56
C LEU A 467 -10.72 1.29 -18.47
N ASP A 468 -9.83 2.08 -19.06
CA ASP A 468 -8.42 2.06 -18.72
C ASP A 468 -8.28 2.71 -17.33
N THR A 469 -8.16 1.89 -16.28
CA THR A 469 -8.15 2.36 -14.88
C THR A 469 -6.88 3.13 -14.53
N ALA A 470 -5.80 2.96 -15.32
CA ALA A 470 -4.55 3.71 -15.14
C ALA A 470 -4.64 5.17 -15.62
N ARG A 471 -5.43 5.41 -16.69
CA ARG A 471 -5.55 6.71 -17.35
C ARG A 471 -6.95 7.32 -17.23
N PHE A 472 -7.87 6.63 -16.56
CA PHE A 472 -9.27 7.03 -16.39
C PHE A 472 -9.97 7.41 -17.69
N ARG A 473 -9.71 6.64 -18.76
CA ARG A 473 -10.31 6.87 -20.08
C ARG A 473 -11.07 5.65 -20.58
N ARG A 474 -12.09 5.90 -21.35
CA ARG A 474 -12.82 4.83 -22.04
C ARG A 474 -11.95 4.22 -23.13
N ILE A 475 -11.92 2.89 -23.23
CA ILE A 475 -11.17 2.15 -24.24
C ILE A 475 -11.95 0.92 -24.67
N GLU A 476 -11.79 0.54 -25.91
CA GLU A 476 -12.26 -0.73 -26.45
C GLU A 476 -11.05 -1.54 -26.91
N LEU A 477 -10.90 -2.74 -26.33
CA LEU A 477 -9.86 -3.70 -26.68
C LEU A 477 -10.44 -4.80 -27.55
N MET A 478 -9.62 -5.27 -28.49
CA MET A 478 -9.88 -6.44 -29.32
C MET A 478 -8.77 -7.46 -29.11
N ALA A 479 -9.15 -8.72 -28.96
CA ALA A 479 -8.24 -9.87 -29.02
C ALA A 479 -8.43 -10.59 -30.37
N VAL A 480 -7.37 -10.74 -31.13
CA VAL A 480 -7.31 -11.55 -32.35
C VAL A 480 -6.66 -12.88 -31.99
N VAL A 481 -7.38 -13.97 -32.13
CA VAL A 481 -6.96 -15.30 -31.69
C VAL A 481 -6.76 -16.24 -32.87
N LYS A 482 -5.56 -16.77 -32.99
CA LYS A 482 -5.22 -17.92 -33.82
C LYS A 482 -5.16 -19.15 -32.90
N PRO A 483 -6.17 -20.01 -32.93
CA PRO A 483 -6.21 -21.17 -32.03
C PRO A 483 -5.15 -22.20 -32.41
N GLU A 484 -4.92 -23.15 -31.51
CA GLU A 484 -4.13 -24.34 -31.81
C GLU A 484 -4.84 -25.15 -32.94
N ALA A 485 -4.09 -25.56 -33.95
CA ALA A 485 -4.63 -26.45 -34.97
C ALA A 485 -5.06 -27.76 -34.30
N LYS A 486 -6.31 -28.17 -34.50
CA LYS A 486 -6.83 -29.42 -33.97
C LYS A 486 -6.19 -30.61 -34.65
#